data_9f990afcbcd65debae9660b152787c0b
#
_entry.id   9f990afcbcd65debae9660b152787c0b
#
_cell.length_a   1.000
_cell.length_b   1.000
_cell.length_c   1.000
_cell.angle_alpha   90.00
_cell.angle_beta   90.00
_cell.angle_gamma   90.00
#
_symmetry.space_group_name_H-M   'P 1'
#
loop_
_entity.id
_entity.type
_entity.pdbx_description
1 polymer ?
#
loop_
_entity_poly.entity_id
_entity_poly.type
_entity_poly.pdbx_seq_one_letter_code
_entity_poly.pdbx_strand_id
1 'polypeptide(L)'
;CLEGSVLSLEQLEYFDPRAAYLEALSRLLNMEKIRSSGLRIVFDALFSTSRGYLDVFLEREGLLVEKLHCYRDPLFGGGMPEPRPEYLSELALTLRQGDYDLGIATDGDADRFGVMDETGNSFSSNQVLCMLTRHLFKNKGQRGAIVRTVSTTDMLNHQAAAY
;
A
#
# COMPACT_ATOMS: atom_id res chain seq x y z
N CYS A 1 -25.39 -25.84 17.57
CA CYS A 1 -24.28 -26.43 16.83
C CYS A 1 -24.71 -26.57 15.38
N LEU A 2 -24.11 -25.80 14.46
CA LEU A 2 -24.24 -26.07 13.03
C LEU A 2 -23.42 -27.35 12.76
N GLU A 3 -24.06 -28.41 12.35
CA GLU A 3 -23.39 -29.57 11.78
C GLU A 3 -22.69 -29.06 10.50
N GLY A 4 -21.39 -28.84 10.60
CA GLY A 4 -20.59 -28.47 9.44
C GLY A 4 -20.52 -29.63 8.48
N SER A 5 -21.11 -29.52 7.31
CA SER A 5 -20.85 -30.44 6.22
C SER A 5 -19.37 -30.41 5.91
N VAL A 6 -18.68 -31.52 6.07
CA VAL A 6 -17.29 -31.66 5.66
C VAL A 6 -17.28 -31.63 4.12
N LEU A 7 -16.81 -30.54 3.54
CA LEU A 7 -16.60 -30.46 2.09
C LEU A 7 -15.55 -31.52 1.69
N SER A 8 -15.84 -32.31 0.66
CA SER A 8 -14.83 -33.19 0.07
C SER A 8 -13.79 -32.34 -0.65
N LEU A 9 -12.54 -32.82 -0.75
CA LEU A 9 -11.49 -32.14 -1.50
C LEU A 9 -11.85 -31.93 -2.97
N GLU A 10 -12.71 -32.75 -3.54
CA GLU A 10 -13.25 -32.65 -4.89
C GLU A 10 -14.18 -31.44 -5.10
N GLN A 11 -14.66 -30.81 -4.01
CA GLN A 11 -15.52 -29.63 -4.04
C GLN A 11 -14.71 -28.33 -3.94
N LEU A 12 -13.37 -28.42 -3.86
CA LEU A 12 -12.47 -27.26 -3.77
C LEU A 12 -11.90 -26.94 -5.14
N GLU A 13 -12.15 -25.71 -5.59
CA GLU A 13 -11.53 -25.16 -6.78
C GLU A 13 -10.48 -24.13 -6.38
N TYR A 14 -9.27 -24.27 -6.89
CA TYR A 14 -8.17 -23.32 -6.66
C TYR A 14 -8.04 -22.40 -7.86
N PHE A 15 -8.07 -21.11 -7.62
CA PHE A 15 -7.80 -20.11 -8.66
C PHE A 15 -6.82 -19.06 -8.17
N ASP A 16 -6.06 -18.44 -9.07
CA ASP A 16 -5.18 -17.34 -8.78
C ASP A 16 -5.85 -16.01 -9.18
N PRO A 17 -6.27 -15.17 -8.24
CA PRO A 17 -6.97 -13.92 -8.54
C PRO A 17 -6.03 -12.80 -9.01
N ARG A 18 -4.70 -12.95 -8.92
CA ARG A 18 -3.73 -11.86 -9.12
C ARG A 18 -3.88 -11.15 -10.45
N ALA A 19 -3.94 -11.89 -11.53
CA ALA A 19 -4.00 -11.29 -12.87
C ALA A 19 -5.24 -10.40 -13.03
N ALA A 20 -6.42 -10.92 -12.68
CA ALA A 20 -7.67 -10.18 -12.76
C ALA A 20 -7.70 -8.98 -11.79
N TYR A 21 -7.18 -9.15 -10.59
CA TYR A 21 -7.08 -8.07 -9.60
C TYR A 21 -6.17 -6.93 -10.07
N LEU A 22 -4.95 -7.25 -10.54
CA LEU A 22 -4.00 -6.24 -11.01
C LEU A 22 -4.50 -5.54 -12.28
N GLU A 23 -5.19 -6.23 -13.16
CA GLU A 23 -5.84 -5.62 -14.32
C GLU A 23 -6.95 -4.65 -13.90
N ALA A 24 -7.79 -5.03 -12.94
CA ALA A 24 -8.82 -4.15 -12.40
C ALA A 24 -8.20 -2.91 -11.74
N LEU A 25 -7.13 -3.07 -10.97
CA LEU A 25 -6.40 -1.98 -10.33
C LEU A 25 -5.82 -1.00 -11.36
N SER A 26 -5.22 -1.50 -12.44
CA SER A 26 -4.63 -0.65 -13.49
C SER A 26 -5.65 0.29 -14.14
N ARG A 27 -6.92 -0.10 -14.20
CA ARG A 27 -8.01 0.74 -14.76
C ARG A 27 -8.36 1.93 -13.85
N LEU A 28 -8.05 1.87 -12.57
CA LEU A 28 -8.33 2.93 -11.57
C LEU A 28 -7.20 3.96 -11.48
N LEU A 29 -6.01 3.60 -11.96
CA LEU A 29 -4.78 4.38 -11.82
C LEU A 29 -4.41 5.08 -13.13
N ASN A 30 -3.66 6.18 -13.03
CA ASN A 30 -3.04 6.77 -14.22
C ASN A 30 -1.70 6.10 -14.48
N MET A 31 -1.76 4.97 -15.21
CA MET A 31 -0.58 4.15 -15.49
C MET A 31 0.50 4.87 -16.28
N GLU A 32 0.12 5.78 -17.18
CA GLU A 32 1.08 6.59 -17.94
C GLU A 32 1.93 7.47 -17.01
N LYS A 33 1.29 8.13 -16.03
CA LYS A 33 2.02 8.93 -15.03
C LYS A 33 2.91 8.07 -14.13
N ILE A 34 2.47 6.87 -13.78
CA ILE A 34 3.27 5.95 -12.98
C ILE A 34 4.51 5.53 -13.76
N ARG A 35 4.35 5.06 -14.99
CA ARG A 35 5.47 4.65 -15.87
C ARG A 35 6.47 5.77 -16.14
N SER A 36 5.96 6.97 -16.40
CA SER A 36 6.81 8.14 -16.71
C SER A 36 7.42 8.80 -15.47
N SER A 37 7.05 8.38 -14.26
CA SER A 37 7.57 9.01 -13.03
C SER A 37 9.05 8.73 -12.79
N GLY A 38 9.55 7.57 -13.24
CA GLY A 38 10.91 7.12 -12.96
C GLY A 38 11.18 6.85 -11.49
N LEU A 39 10.12 6.73 -10.65
CA LEU A 39 10.27 6.51 -9.22
C LEU A 39 10.96 5.19 -8.92
N ARG A 40 11.85 5.22 -7.96
CA ARG A 40 12.54 4.07 -7.38
C ARG A 40 11.95 3.82 -6.00
N ILE A 41 11.35 2.67 -5.83
CA ILE A 41 10.52 2.36 -4.69
C ILE A 41 11.15 1.24 -3.87
N VAL A 42 11.13 1.38 -2.55
CA VAL A 42 11.37 0.26 -1.63
C VAL A 42 10.02 -0.23 -1.14
N PHE A 43 9.72 -1.49 -1.39
CA PHE A 43 8.48 -2.11 -0.94
C PHE A 43 8.76 -3.16 0.13
N ASP A 44 8.19 -2.98 1.30
CA ASP A 44 8.25 -3.93 2.41
C ASP A 44 6.89 -4.62 2.58
N ALA A 45 6.84 -5.89 2.22
CA ALA A 45 5.64 -6.69 2.37
C ALA A 45 5.40 -7.17 3.81
N LEU A 46 6.33 -6.96 4.73
CA LEU A 46 6.27 -7.50 6.11
C LEU A 46 5.86 -8.97 6.15
N PHE A 47 6.40 -9.79 5.22
CA PHE A 47 6.08 -11.22 5.06
C PHE A 47 4.60 -11.54 4.78
N SER A 48 3.81 -10.52 4.42
CA SER A 48 2.34 -10.52 4.37
C SER A 48 1.75 -11.11 3.09
N THR A 49 0.43 -11.01 2.96
CA THR A 49 -0.32 -11.48 1.79
C THR A 49 -0.11 -10.64 0.53
N SER A 50 0.41 -9.41 0.66
CA SER A 50 0.69 -8.49 -0.46
C SER A 50 1.84 -8.91 -1.37
N ARG A 51 2.65 -9.88 -0.94
CA ARG A 51 3.78 -10.43 -1.72
C ARG A 51 3.33 -10.92 -3.09
N GLY A 52 4.03 -10.50 -4.13
CA GLY A 52 3.71 -10.87 -5.51
C GLY A 52 2.51 -10.13 -6.08
N TYR A 53 2.05 -9.07 -5.41
CA TYR A 53 0.99 -8.16 -5.89
C TYR A 53 1.57 -6.80 -6.25
N LEU A 54 1.80 -5.93 -5.26
CA LEU A 54 2.24 -4.56 -5.52
C LEU A 54 3.65 -4.50 -6.12
N ASP A 55 4.56 -5.30 -5.60
CA ASP A 55 5.92 -5.44 -6.13
C ASP A 55 5.92 -5.83 -7.61
N VAL A 56 5.22 -6.92 -7.95
CA VAL A 56 5.11 -7.40 -9.33
C VAL A 56 4.38 -6.41 -10.23
N PHE A 57 3.34 -5.75 -9.70
CA PHE A 57 2.60 -4.73 -10.44
C PHE A 57 3.48 -3.57 -10.86
N LEU A 58 4.22 -2.99 -9.91
CA LEU A 58 5.09 -1.84 -10.16
C LEU A 58 6.27 -2.19 -11.08
N GLU A 59 6.88 -3.38 -10.90
CA GLU A 59 7.95 -3.87 -11.80
C GLU A 59 7.46 -4.03 -13.24
N ARG A 60 6.25 -4.59 -13.44
CA ARG A 60 5.64 -4.72 -14.78
C ARG A 60 5.40 -3.38 -15.46
N GLU A 61 5.17 -2.35 -14.66
CA GLU A 61 5.01 -0.99 -15.14
C GLU A 61 6.33 -0.25 -15.37
N GLY A 62 7.46 -0.94 -15.20
CA GLY A 62 8.80 -0.43 -15.51
C GLY A 62 9.46 0.38 -14.39
N LEU A 63 8.91 0.34 -13.18
CA LEU A 63 9.53 0.98 -12.02
C LEU A 63 10.61 0.08 -11.41
N LEU A 64 11.63 0.69 -10.82
CA LEU A 64 12.61 0.00 -10.01
C LEU A 64 12.01 -0.23 -8.62
N VAL A 65 11.92 -1.50 -8.21
CA VAL A 65 11.38 -1.89 -6.90
C VAL A 65 12.40 -2.72 -6.15
N GLU A 66 12.92 -2.18 -5.06
CA GLU A 66 13.65 -2.95 -4.06
C GLU A 66 12.65 -3.62 -3.12
N LYS A 67 12.83 -4.92 -2.88
CA LYS A 67 11.85 -5.74 -2.15
C LYS A 67 12.39 -6.19 -0.82
N LEU A 68 11.72 -5.79 0.26
CA LEU A 68 11.99 -6.24 1.63
C LEU A 68 10.88 -7.21 2.07
N HIS A 69 11.27 -8.27 2.76
CA HIS A 69 10.35 -9.25 3.37
C HIS A 69 9.26 -9.78 2.41
N CYS A 70 9.59 -9.89 1.10
CA CYS A 70 8.69 -10.39 0.07
C CYS A 70 8.72 -11.93 -0.06
N TYR A 71 9.00 -12.64 1.01
CA TYR A 71 8.91 -14.10 1.10
C TYR A 71 7.99 -14.55 2.22
N ARG A 72 7.56 -15.81 2.18
CA ARG A 72 6.65 -16.33 3.20
C ARG A 72 7.42 -16.68 4.47
N ASP A 73 7.07 -16.02 5.57
CA ASP A 73 7.46 -16.39 6.92
C ASP A 73 6.21 -16.41 7.82
N PRO A 74 5.78 -17.58 8.35
CA PRO A 74 4.63 -17.67 9.23
C PRO A 74 4.78 -16.94 10.56
N LEU A 75 6.02 -16.62 10.95
CA LEU A 75 6.35 -15.90 12.18
C LEU A 75 6.58 -14.40 11.95
N PHE A 76 6.43 -13.92 10.70
CA PHE A 76 6.63 -12.50 10.33
C PHE A 76 7.99 -11.95 10.81
N GLY A 77 9.07 -12.74 10.65
CA GLY A 77 10.40 -12.37 11.15
C GLY A 77 10.49 -12.26 12.66
N GLY A 78 9.54 -12.80 13.40
CA GLY A 78 9.42 -12.68 14.87
C GLY A 78 8.89 -11.32 15.32
N GLY A 79 8.41 -10.46 14.41
CA GLY A 79 7.88 -9.14 14.67
C GLY A 79 6.36 -9.03 14.50
N MET A 80 5.85 -7.81 14.62
CA MET A 80 4.46 -7.50 14.30
C MET A 80 4.36 -7.07 12.85
N PRO A 81 3.49 -7.69 12.03
CA PRO A 81 3.29 -7.28 10.65
C PRO A 81 2.39 -6.04 10.55
N GLU A 82 2.81 -4.95 11.17
CA GLU A 82 2.14 -3.66 11.16
C GLU A 82 3.05 -2.59 10.56
N PRO A 83 2.58 -1.75 9.62
CA PRO A 83 3.38 -0.75 8.94
C PRO A 83 3.55 0.52 9.79
N ARG A 84 4.01 0.35 11.03
CA ARG A 84 4.34 1.44 11.95
C ARG A 84 5.84 1.74 11.94
N PRO A 85 6.26 2.97 12.19
CA PRO A 85 7.67 3.38 12.15
C PRO A 85 8.60 2.47 12.96
N GLU A 86 8.14 2.00 14.12
CA GLU A 86 8.92 1.12 15.01
C GLU A 86 9.23 -0.26 14.40
N TYR A 87 8.43 -0.73 13.43
CA TYR A 87 8.63 -2.00 12.74
C TYR A 87 9.24 -1.86 11.34
N LEU A 88 9.40 -0.63 10.86
CA LEU A 88 9.89 -0.30 9.52
C LEU A 88 11.33 0.22 9.53
N SER A 89 12.14 -0.16 10.51
CA SER A 89 13.52 0.32 10.63
C SER A 89 14.40 -0.06 9.44
N GLU A 90 14.22 -1.27 8.88
CA GLU A 90 14.95 -1.73 7.70
C GLU A 90 14.53 -0.96 6.46
N LEU A 91 13.23 -0.74 6.25
CA LEU A 91 12.72 0.12 5.18
C LEU A 91 13.32 1.53 5.25
N ALA A 92 13.29 2.14 6.45
CA ALA A 92 13.86 3.46 6.66
C ALA A 92 15.38 3.51 6.41
N LEU A 93 16.09 2.46 6.81
CA LEU A 93 17.55 2.36 6.58
C LEU A 93 17.88 2.21 5.10
N THR A 94 17.14 1.36 4.38
CA THR A 94 17.30 1.12 2.95
C THR A 94 17.08 2.41 2.16
N LEU A 95 16.03 3.18 2.50
CA LEU A 95 15.77 4.49 1.89
C LEU A 95 16.94 5.46 2.10
N ARG A 96 17.45 5.57 3.33
CA ARG A 96 18.56 6.50 3.65
C ARG A 96 19.89 6.15 3.00
N GLN A 97 20.13 4.86 2.77
CA GLN A 97 21.40 4.38 2.23
C GLN A 97 21.41 4.22 0.72
N GLY A 98 20.24 4.09 0.14
CA GLY A 98 20.06 3.91 -1.29
C GLY A 98 19.61 5.18 -1.99
N ASP A 99 19.44 5.07 -3.28
CA ASP A 99 18.96 6.14 -4.16
C ASP A 99 17.49 5.83 -4.53
N TYR A 100 16.61 5.93 -3.53
CA TYR A 100 15.18 5.64 -3.63
C TYR A 100 14.34 6.88 -3.32
N ASP A 101 13.16 6.95 -3.91
CA ASP A 101 12.28 8.11 -3.82
C ASP A 101 11.12 7.90 -2.84
N LEU A 102 10.74 6.63 -2.59
CA LEU A 102 9.54 6.31 -1.83
C LEU A 102 9.66 4.92 -1.17
N GLY A 103 9.26 4.83 0.09
CA GLY A 103 9.05 3.57 0.80
C GLY A 103 7.57 3.29 0.99
N ILE A 104 7.16 2.04 0.72
CA ILE A 104 5.80 1.57 0.94
C ILE A 104 5.86 0.26 1.73
N ALA A 105 5.01 0.12 2.74
CA ALA A 105 4.83 -1.13 3.46
C ALA A 105 3.35 -1.47 3.61
N THR A 106 3.04 -2.76 3.74
CA THR A 106 1.69 -3.25 4.01
C THR A 106 1.67 -4.14 5.24
N ASP A 107 0.53 -4.22 5.92
CA ASP A 107 0.36 -5.11 7.07
C ASP A 107 0.07 -6.57 6.69
N GLY A 108 -0.23 -7.41 7.69
CA GLY A 108 -0.33 -8.87 7.54
C GLY A 108 -1.37 -9.36 6.54
N ASP A 109 -2.53 -8.72 6.46
CA ASP A 109 -3.61 -9.02 5.50
C ASP A 109 -3.73 -7.97 4.37
N ALA A 110 -2.83 -6.98 4.37
CA ALA A 110 -2.69 -5.94 3.36
C ALA A 110 -3.90 -4.98 3.26
N ASP A 111 -4.62 -4.75 4.35
CA ASP A 111 -5.70 -3.78 4.43
C ASP A 111 -5.23 -2.40 4.93
N ARG A 112 -4.04 -2.32 5.53
CA ARG A 112 -3.35 -1.11 5.98
C ARG A 112 -2.02 -0.94 5.26
N PHE A 113 -1.57 0.30 5.16
CA PHE A 113 -0.28 0.60 4.56
C PHE A 113 0.46 1.71 5.31
N GLY A 114 1.78 1.71 5.18
CA GLY A 114 2.68 2.77 5.61
C GLY A 114 3.42 3.37 4.42
N VAL A 115 3.74 4.65 4.52
CA VAL A 115 4.50 5.39 3.50
C VAL A 115 5.65 6.12 4.16
N MET A 116 6.82 6.09 3.53
CA MET A 116 8.01 6.84 3.93
C MET A 116 8.57 7.64 2.77
N ASP A 117 9.13 8.81 3.07
CA ASP A 117 9.88 9.62 2.11
C ASP A 117 11.29 9.05 1.86
N GLU A 118 12.01 9.68 0.93
CA GLU A 118 13.39 9.34 0.57
C GLU A 118 14.39 9.44 1.73
N THR A 119 14.05 10.16 2.79
CA THR A 119 14.88 10.29 3.99
C THR A 119 14.53 9.26 5.08
N GLY A 120 13.55 8.37 4.79
CA GLY A 120 13.07 7.34 5.71
C GLY A 120 12.18 7.89 6.83
N ASN A 121 11.54 9.05 6.63
CA ASN A 121 10.54 9.58 7.55
C ASN A 121 9.14 9.08 7.16
N SER A 122 8.40 8.59 8.14
CA SER A 122 7.05 8.10 7.93
C SER A 122 6.03 9.22 7.80
N PHE A 123 5.12 9.09 6.85
CA PHE A 123 3.91 9.89 6.79
C PHE A 123 2.84 9.32 7.73
N SER A 124 2.24 10.16 8.55
CA SER A 124 1.08 9.76 9.33
C SER A 124 -0.15 9.53 8.42
N SER A 125 -1.07 8.69 8.84
CA SER A 125 -2.34 8.45 8.12
C SER A 125 -3.10 9.75 7.83
N ASN A 126 -3.04 10.72 8.74
CA ASN A 126 -3.65 12.04 8.56
C ASN A 126 -2.98 12.84 7.44
N GLN A 127 -1.65 12.80 7.32
CA GLN A 127 -0.95 13.45 6.22
C GLN A 127 -1.29 12.79 4.89
N VAL A 128 -1.31 11.46 4.84
CA VAL A 128 -1.69 10.72 3.63
C VAL A 128 -3.13 11.05 3.21
N LEU A 129 -4.09 11.07 4.15
CA LEU A 129 -5.47 11.48 3.88
C LEU A 129 -5.57 12.88 3.28
N CYS A 130 -4.81 13.83 3.83
CA CYS A 130 -4.78 15.19 3.31
C CYS A 130 -4.18 15.27 1.90
N MET A 131 -3.10 14.52 1.63
CA MET A 131 -2.51 14.44 0.29
C MET A 131 -3.47 13.83 -0.72
N LEU A 132 -4.14 12.74 -0.37
CA LEU A 132 -5.14 12.09 -1.22
C LEU A 132 -6.34 13.01 -1.49
N THR A 133 -6.86 13.68 -0.46
CA THR A 133 -7.96 14.65 -0.60
C THR A 133 -7.57 15.77 -1.58
N ARG A 134 -6.39 16.37 -1.38
CA ARG A 134 -5.88 17.39 -2.29
C ARG A 134 -5.73 16.85 -3.72
N HIS A 135 -5.24 15.62 -3.89
CA HIS A 135 -5.11 14.99 -5.19
C HIS A 135 -6.45 14.83 -5.90
N LEU A 136 -7.47 14.35 -5.18
CA LEU A 136 -8.80 14.17 -5.74
C LEU A 136 -9.42 15.49 -6.21
N PHE A 137 -9.36 16.53 -5.37
CA PHE A 137 -9.95 17.83 -5.70
C PHE A 137 -9.11 18.59 -6.73
N LYS A 138 -7.81 18.74 -6.50
CA LYS A 138 -6.96 19.59 -7.32
C LYS A 138 -6.53 18.93 -8.64
N ASN A 139 -6.13 17.66 -8.58
CA ASN A 139 -5.52 17.00 -9.73
C ASN A 139 -6.53 16.19 -10.54
N LYS A 140 -7.53 15.59 -9.88
CA LYS A 140 -8.61 14.84 -10.53
C LYS A 140 -9.86 15.69 -10.83
N GLY A 141 -9.93 16.92 -10.30
CA GLY A 141 -11.07 17.83 -10.49
C GLY A 141 -12.38 17.33 -9.86
N GLN A 142 -12.30 16.35 -8.96
CA GLN A 142 -13.50 15.85 -8.29
C GLN A 142 -14.15 16.93 -7.43
N ARG A 143 -15.47 16.86 -7.28
CA ARG A 143 -16.26 17.75 -6.41
C ARG A 143 -17.17 16.89 -5.54
N GLY A 144 -17.40 17.31 -4.30
CA GLY A 144 -18.26 16.59 -3.37
C GLY A 144 -17.93 16.90 -1.90
N ALA A 145 -18.71 16.33 -1.00
CA ALA A 145 -18.50 16.48 0.43
C ALA A 145 -17.36 15.57 0.92
N ILE A 146 -16.64 16.05 1.93
CA ILE A 146 -15.70 15.22 2.71
C ILE A 146 -16.44 14.74 3.95
N VAL A 147 -16.55 13.42 4.10
CA VAL A 147 -17.10 12.79 5.31
C VAL A 147 -15.95 12.18 6.09
N ARG A 148 -15.83 12.56 7.36
CA ARG A 148 -14.76 12.05 8.25
C ARG A 148 -15.31 11.64 9.62
N THR A 149 -14.57 10.82 10.33
CA THR A 149 -14.83 10.50 11.73
C THR A 149 -14.21 11.56 12.65
N VAL A 150 -14.67 11.61 13.90
CA VAL A 150 -14.12 12.54 14.91
C VAL A 150 -12.65 12.29 15.25
N SER A 151 -12.16 11.09 15.00
CA SER A 151 -10.76 10.71 15.22
C SER A 151 -9.80 11.14 14.13
N THR A 152 -10.31 11.63 13.00
CA THR A 152 -9.50 12.12 11.88
C THR A 152 -9.12 13.59 12.07
N THR A 153 -8.08 14.03 11.36
CA THR A 153 -7.53 15.39 11.48
C THR A 153 -8.50 16.49 11.03
N ASP A 154 -8.49 17.62 11.72
CA ASP A 154 -9.21 18.84 11.32
C ASP A 154 -8.64 19.52 10.05
N MET A 155 -7.44 19.13 9.60
CA MET A 155 -6.88 19.59 8.32
C MET A 155 -7.82 19.32 7.15
N LEU A 156 -8.62 18.25 7.21
CA LEU A 156 -9.62 17.93 6.18
C LEU A 156 -10.73 18.99 6.11
N ASN A 157 -11.11 19.60 7.23
CA ASN A 157 -12.08 20.70 7.25
C ASN A 157 -11.53 21.93 6.52
N HIS A 158 -10.24 22.25 6.74
CA HIS A 158 -9.59 23.36 6.04
C HIS A 158 -9.49 23.09 4.52
N GLN A 159 -9.23 21.85 4.13
CA GLN A 159 -9.22 21.48 2.71
C GLN A 159 -10.60 21.55 2.09
N ALA A 160 -11.64 21.09 2.81
CA ALA A 160 -13.02 21.19 2.33
C ALA A 160 -13.47 22.64 2.11
N ALA A 161 -12.97 23.58 2.92
CA ALA A 161 -13.24 25.00 2.76
C ALA A 161 -12.43 25.66 1.61
N ALA A 162 -11.30 25.08 1.22
CA ALA A 162 -10.41 25.61 0.21
C ALA A 162 -10.74 25.14 -1.23
N TYR A 163 -11.50 24.05 -1.38
CA TYR A 163 -11.82 23.41 -2.67
C TYR A 163 -13.31 23.36 -2.96
#